data_61a945fe26753cdf04e9c6e2a28167c6
#
_entry.id   61a945fe26753cdf04e9c6e2a28167c6
#
_cell.length_a   1.000
_cell.length_b   1.000
_cell.length_c   1.000
_cell.angle_alpha   90.00
_cell.angle_beta   90.00
_cell.angle_gamma   90.00
#
_symmetry.space_group_name_H-M   'P 1'
#
loop_
_entity.id
_entity.type
_entity.pdbx_description
1 polymer ?
#
loop_
_entity_poly.entity_id
_entity_poly.type
_entity_poly.pdbx_seq_one_letter_code
_entity_poly.pdbx_strand_id
1 'polypeptide(L)'
;MMPNDITVWELFLTANPVRFDRLEYDVHVGKGYGYDEDSPDWHVRLTRGLTQFRIDVVGWISSEPTIIEVKPYAGLSTLGQLLGYRFFFIREIHTPILPHLLAVTDQTTQDMRVLFTEYDIELAEVGFTSPS
;
A
#
# COMPACT_ATOMS: atom_id res chain seq x y z
N MET A 1 5.63 -2.50 -7.91
CA MET A 1 4.37 -2.52 -8.69
C MET A 1 4.57 -3.22 -10.02
N MET A 2 3.62 -4.03 -10.41
CA MET A 2 3.62 -4.66 -11.73
C MET A 2 3.26 -3.61 -12.80
N PRO A 3 3.56 -3.86 -14.10
CA PRO A 3 3.30 -2.88 -15.15
C PRO A 3 1.86 -2.33 -15.19
N ASN A 4 0.86 -3.20 -14.99
CA ASN A 4 -0.54 -2.75 -14.96
C ASN A 4 -0.85 -1.89 -13.74
N ASP A 5 -0.20 -2.16 -12.61
CA ASP A 5 -0.34 -1.35 -11.40
C ASP A 5 0.22 0.06 -11.66
N ILE A 6 1.35 0.15 -12.36
CA ILE A 6 1.98 1.44 -12.69
C ILE A 6 1.04 2.31 -13.51
N THR A 7 0.35 1.72 -14.49
CA THR A 7 -0.63 2.44 -15.30
C THR A 7 -1.75 3.01 -14.44
N VAL A 8 -2.28 2.20 -13.53
CA VAL A 8 -3.34 2.64 -12.59
C VAL A 8 -2.83 3.78 -11.70
N TRP A 9 -1.60 3.63 -11.18
CA TRP A 9 -0.99 4.64 -10.32
C TRP A 9 -0.76 5.97 -11.05
N GLU A 10 -0.28 5.91 -12.29
CA GLU A 10 -0.07 7.12 -13.10
C GLU A 10 -1.37 7.86 -13.37
N LEU A 11 -2.46 7.14 -13.62
CA LEU A 11 -3.78 7.75 -13.78
C LEU A 11 -4.23 8.46 -12.50
N PHE A 12 -3.99 7.83 -11.36
CA PHE A 12 -4.32 8.45 -10.07
C PHE A 12 -3.52 9.72 -9.84
N LEU A 13 -2.21 9.70 -10.09
CA LEU A 13 -1.36 10.88 -9.92
C LEU A 13 -1.76 12.02 -10.86
N THR A 14 -2.13 11.70 -12.09
CA THR A 14 -2.58 12.70 -13.06
C THR A 14 -3.86 13.39 -12.58
N ALA A 15 -4.77 12.63 -11.98
CA ALA A 15 -6.02 13.18 -11.44
C ALA A 15 -5.82 13.88 -10.09
N ASN A 16 -4.73 13.60 -9.38
CA ASN A 16 -4.47 14.12 -8.03
C ASN A 16 -3.02 14.60 -7.89
N PRO A 17 -2.59 15.59 -8.69
CA PRO A 17 -1.17 15.91 -8.81
C PRO A 17 -0.52 16.52 -7.58
N VAL A 18 -1.32 17.06 -6.64
CA VAL A 18 -0.79 17.75 -5.45
C VAL A 18 -1.34 17.17 -4.16
N ARG A 19 -1.83 15.94 -4.20
CA ARG A 19 -2.46 15.35 -3.02
C ARG A 19 -1.47 15.08 -1.89
N PHE A 20 -0.24 14.66 -2.20
CA PHE A 20 0.77 14.33 -1.22
C PHE A 20 1.98 15.24 -1.35
N ASP A 21 2.60 15.57 -0.21
CA ASP A 21 3.83 16.36 -0.17
C ASP A 21 5.03 15.50 -0.57
N ARG A 22 5.00 14.20 -0.23
CA ARG A 22 6.09 13.28 -0.44
C ARG A 22 5.53 11.89 -0.69
N LEU A 23 6.19 11.13 -1.55
CA LEU A 23 5.86 9.74 -1.86
C LEU A 23 7.08 8.87 -1.62
N GLU A 24 6.85 7.73 -0.99
CA GLU A 24 7.85 6.68 -0.85
C GLU A 24 7.32 5.42 -1.49
N TYR A 25 8.15 4.75 -2.27
CA TYR A 25 7.77 3.55 -3.00
C TYR A 25 8.43 2.33 -2.41
N ASP A 26 7.75 1.17 -2.50
CA ASP A 26 8.31 -0.11 -2.11
C ASP A 26 8.82 -0.11 -0.67
N VAL A 27 7.96 0.31 0.26
CA VAL A 27 8.30 0.42 1.67
C VAL A 27 8.18 -0.94 2.34
N HIS A 28 9.30 -1.44 2.86
CA HIS A 28 9.36 -2.75 3.49
C HIS A 28 8.94 -2.68 4.96
N VAL A 29 8.10 -3.61 5.39
CA VAL A 29 7.65 -3.74 6.78
C VAL A 29 7.64 -5.19 7.20
N GLY A 30 7.66 -5.43 8.52
CA GLY A 30 7.75 -6.77 9.08
C GLY A 30 9.19 -7.25 9.17
N LYS A 31 9.39 -8.39 9.79
CA LYS A 31 10.73 -8.96 10.01
C LYS A 31 11.23 -9.82 8.86
N GLY A 32 10.32 -10.29 8.02
CA GLY A 32 10.66 -11.31 7.05
C GLY A 32 10.86 -12.67 7.70
N TYR A 33 11.53 -13.58 6.98
CA TYR A 33 11.81 -14.93 7.46
C TYR A 33 13.06 -15.50 6.77
N GLY A 34 13.48 -16.71 7.17
CA GLY A 34 14.62 -17.38 6.55
C GLY A 34 15.97 -17.04 7.17
N TYR A 35 15.98 -16.38 8.33
CA TYR A 35 17.18 -16.10 9.09
C TYR A 35 16.91 -16.28 10.58
N ASP A 36 17.99 -16.39 11.38
CA ASP A 36 17.89 -16.50 12.84
C ASP A 36 18.97 -15.64 13.51
N GLU A 37 19.09 -15.76 14.84
CA GLU A 37 20.04 -14.96 15.62
C GLU A 37 21.49 -15.24 15.24
N ASP A 38 21.78 -16.46 14.77
CA ASP A 38 23.13 -16.87 14.41
C ASP A 38 23.49 -16.56 12.97
N SER A 39 22.55 -16.07 12.18
CA SER A 39 22.79 -15.74 10.78
C SER A 39 23.76 -14.56 10.65
N PRO A 40 24.72 -14.62 9.69
CA PRO A 40 25.58 -13.47 9.42
C PRO A 40 24.78 -12.23 9.01
N ASP A 41 25.28 -11.05 9.33
CA ASP A 41 24.60 -9.77 9.04
C ASP A 41 24.19 -9.63 7.57
N TRP A 42 25.06 -10.04 6.65
CA TRP A 42 24.75 -9.95 5.22
C TRP A 42 23.57 -10.85 4.84
N HIS A 43 23.50 -12.05 5.47
CA HIS A 43 22.40 -13.00 5.25
C HIS A 43 21.08 -12.42 5.79
N VAL A 44 21.10 -11.85 6.99
CA VAL A 44 19.93 -11.21 7.57
C VAL A 44 19.42 -10.09 6.68
N ARG A 45 20.27 -9.18 6.25
CA ARG A 45 19.88 -8.06 5.40
C ARG A 45 19.28 -8.52 4.07
N LEU A 46 19.94 -9.46 3.41
CA LEU A 46 19.46 -9.97 2.12
C LEU A 46 18.12 -10.68 2.28
N THR A 47 18.05 -11.63 3.21
CA THR A 47 16.86 -12.45 3.41
C THR A 47 15.69 -11.61 3.89
N ARG A 48 15.93 -10.67 4.81
CA ARG A 48 14.90 -9.75 5.28
C ARG A 48 14.34 -8.93 4.11
N GLY A 49 15.19 -8.34 3.30
CA GLY A 49 14.74 -7.54 2.16
C GLY A 49 13.91 -8.32 1.15
N LEU A 50 14.19 -9.63 0.98
CA LEU A 50 13.47 -10.48 0.05
C LEU A 50 12.15 -11.00 0.62
N THR A 51 12.00 -11.06 1.94
CA THR A 51 10.86 -11.73 2.59
C THR A 51 9.94 -10.81 3.38
N GLN A 52 10.33 -9.56 3.61
CA GLN A 52 9.45 -8.57 4.23
C GLN A 52 8.23 -8.29 3.34
N PHE A 53 7.15 -7.84 3.96
CA PHE A 53 6.03 -7.29 3.22
C PHE A 53 6.45 -5.97 2.56
N ARG A 54 5.86 -5.65 1.42
CA ARG A 54 6.24 -4.50 0.61
C ARG A 54 5.00 -3.68 0.30
N ILE A 55 4.95 -2.49 0.89
CA ILE A 55 3.88 -1.52 0.64
C ILE A 55 4.17 -0.84 -0.69
N ASP A 56 3.21 -0.80 -1.60
CA ASP A 56 3.42 -0.18 -2.91
C ASP A 56 3.85 1.29 -2.78
N VAL A 57 3.08 2.08 -2.03
CA VAL A 57 3.34 3.51 -1.87
C VAL A 57 2.94 3.94 -0.46
N VAL A 58 3.74 4.81 0.14
CA VAL A 58 3.35 5.58 1.31
C VAL A 58 3.35 7.06 0.91
N GLY A 59 2.20 7.70 0.99
CA GLY A 59 2.06 9.12 0.71
C GLY A 59 1.97 9.92 2.00
N TRP A 60 2.69 11.03 2.06
CA TRP A 60 2.74 11.87 3.25
C TRP A 60 2.14 13.24 3.00
N ILE A 61 1.31 13.69 3.93
CA ILE A 61 0.87 15.08 4.03
C ILE A 61 1.40 15.56 5.38
N SER A 62 2.46 16.37 5.39
CA SER A 62 3.20 16.70 6.61
C SER A 62 3.66 15.40 7.30
N SER A 63 3.25 15.17 8.55
CA SER A 63 3.59 13.96 9.30
C SER A 63 2.51 12.88 9.23
N GLU A 64 1.49 13.05 8.39
CA GLU A 64 0.37 12.12 8.27
C GLU A 64 0.57 11.17 7.10
N PRO A 65 0.80 9.86 7.34
CA PRO A 65 0.99 8.90 6.28
C PRO A 65 -0.32 8.28 5.80
N THR A 66 -0.35 7.98 4.50
CA THR A 66 -1.38 7.14 3.88
C THR A 66 -0.68 5.93 3.27
N ILE A 67 -1.11 4.74 3.66
CA ILE A 67 -0.64 3.49 3.09
C ILE A 67 -1.49 3.18 1.87
N ILE A 68 -0.85 3.00 0.73
CA ILE A 68 -1.51 2.89 -0.56
C ILE A 68 -1.19 1.55 -1.22
N GLU A 69 -2.22 0.81 -1.60
CA GLU A 69 -2.10 -0.39 -2.42
C GLU A 69 -2.69 -0.10 -3.78
N VAL A 70 -1.95 -0.44 -4.82
CA VAL A 70 -2.33 -0.16 -6.21
C VAL A 70 -2.57 -1.47 -6.93
N LYS A 71 -3.78 -1.69 -7.44
CA LYS A 71 -4.18 -2.92 -8.15
C LYS A 71 -5.16 -2.59 -9.27
N PRO A 72 -5.05 -3.26 -10.44
CA PRO A 72 -6.06 -3.11 -11.48
C PRO A 72 -7.46 -3.52 -11.01
N TYR A 73 -7.54 -4.52 -10.15
CA TYR A 73 -8.77 -4.95 -9.50
C TYR A 73 -8.55 -5.02 -7.99
N ALA A 74 -9.35 -4.29 -7.21
CA ALA A 74 -9.28 -4.31 -5.75
C ALA A 74 -10.25 -5.35 -5.20
N GLY A 75 -9.71 -6.39 -4.59
CA GLY A 75 -10.47 -7.49 -3.99
C GLY A 75 -10.16 -7.70 -2.51
N LEU A 76 -10.52 -8.87 -2.01
CA LEU A 76 -10.30 -9.21 -0.60
C LEU A 76 -8.82 -9.19 -0.21
N SER A 77 -7.93 -9.59 -1.12
CA SER A 77 -6.50 -9.55 -0.84
C SER A 77 -5.98 -8.12 -0.65
N THR A 78 -6.53 -7.17 -1.40
CA THR A 78 -6.20 -5.75 -1.25
C THR A 78 -6.57 -5.24 0.14
N LEU A 79 -7.77 -5.61 0.61
CA LEU A 79 -8.24 -5.28 1.96
C LEU A 79 -7.29 -5.84 3.02
N GLY A 80 -6.98 -7.14 2.92
CA GLY A 80 -6.10 -7.82 3.86
C GLY A 80 -4.70 -7.24 3.88
N GLN A 81 -4.16 -6.91 2.71
CA GLN A 81 -2.84 -6.28 2.60
C GLN A 81 -2.82 -4.92 3.29
N LEU A 82 -3.79 -4.06 3.03
CA LEU A 82 -3.84 -2.73 3.64
C LEU A 82 -3.93 -2.79 5.16
N LEU A 83 -4.79 -3.65 5.70
CA LEU A 83 -4.93 -3.83 7.15
C LEU A 83 -3.65 -4.38 7.77
N GLY A 84 -3.04 -5.38 7.12
CA GLY A 84 -1.80 -5.98 7.58
C GLY A 84 -0.63 -5.00 7.53
N TYR A 85 -0.50 -4.27 6.43
CA TYR A 85 0.57 -3.27 6.27
C TYR A 85 0.48 -2.18 7.35
N ARG A 86 -0.73 -1.69 7.65
CA ARG A 86 -0.91 -0.71 8.72
C ARG A 86 -0.45 -1.25 10.06
N PHE A 87 -0.78 -2.50 10.36
CA PHE A 87 -0.36 -3.17 11.60
C PHE A 87 1.17 -3.13 11.74
N PHE A 88 1.89 -3.57 10.70
CA PHE A 88 3.36 -3.58 10.74
C PHE A 88 3.96 -2.19 10.69
N PHE A 89 3.38 -1.30 9.91
CA PHE A 89 3.87 0.08 9.79
C PHE A 89 3.84 0.80 11.14
N ILE A 90 2.75 0.67 11.89
CA ILE A 90 2.60 1.31 13.20
C ILE A 90 3.66 0.80 14.19
N ARG A 91 4.02 -0.48 14.09
CA ARG A 91 4.99 -1.09 15.00
C ARG A 91 6.43 -0.64 14.73
N GLU A 92 6.73 -0.29 13.49
CA GLU A 92 8.11 0.02 13.07
C GLU A 92 8.35 1.50 12.88
N ILE A 93 7.33 2.24 12.45
CA ILE A 93 7.45 3.66 12.15
C ILE A 93 6.50 4.40 13.09
N HIS A 94 7.09 5.15 14.02
CA HIS A 94 6.29 5.89 14.99
C HIS A 94 5.76 7.17 14.36
N THR A 95 4.44 7.26 14.27
CA THR A 95 3.75 8.45 13.80
C THR A 95 2.73 8.87 14.84
N PRO A 96 2.46 10.20 15.00
CA PRO A 96 1.48 10.66 15.98
C PRO A 96 0.04 10.36 15.56
N ILE A 97 -0.19 10.04 14.29
CA ILE A 97 -1.51 9.85 13.71
C ILE A 97 -1.57 8.46 13.09
N LEU A 98 -2.69 7.76 13.28
CA LEU A 98 -2.94 6.47 12.65
C LEU A 98 -2.90 6.62 11.13
N PRO A 99 -2.12 5.79 10.41
CA PRO A 99 -2.06 5.87 8.96
C PRO A 99 -3.42 5.68 8.30
N HIS A 100 -3.73 6.51 7.32
CA HIS A 100 -4.88 6.32 6.46
C HIS A 100 -4.59 5.16 5.50
N LEU A 101 -5.66 4.53 5.01
CA LEU A 101 -5.54 3.45 4.03
C LEU A 101 -6.25 3.86 2.75
N LEU A 102 -5.58 3.65 1.62
CA LEU A 102 -6.09 3.99 0.30
C LEU A 102 -5.85 2.84 -0.67
N ALA A 103 -6.91 2.37 -1.31
CA ALA A 103 -6.82 1.45 -2.42
C ALA A 103 -7.01 2.24 -3.72
N VAL A 104 -6.02 2.19 -4.59
CA VAL A 104 -6.10 2.80 -5.92
C VAL A 104 -6.27 1.68 -6.93
N THR A 105 -7.37 1.71 -7.67
CA THR A 105 -7.73 0.62 -8.56
C THR A 105 -8.40 1.14 -9.83
N ASP A 106 -8.37 0.33 -10.88
CA ASP A 106 -9.16 0.60 -12.08
C ASP A 106 -10.63 0.27 -11.84
N GLN A 107 -10.89 -0.90 -11.26
CA GLN A 107 -12.27 -1.35 -11.03
C GLN A 107 -12.37 -2.24 -9.79
N THR A 108 -13.58 -2.31 -9.23
CA THR A 108 -13.93 -3.22 -8.16
C THR A 108 -15.43 -3.49 -8.19
N THR A 109 -15.89 -4.35 -7.31
CA THR A 109 -17.31 -4.67 -7.20
C THR A 109 -18.01 -3.80 -6.17
N GLN A 110 -19.34 -3.75 -6.23
CA GLN A 110 -20.14 -3.05 -5.22
C GLN A 110 -19.95 -3.66 -3.83
N ASP A 111 -19.82 -4.98 -3.73
CA ASP A 111 -19.55 -5.63 -2.45
C ASP A 111 -18.23 -5.13 -1.84
N MET A 112 -17.20 -4.97 -2.64
CA MET A 112 -15.93 -4.46 -2.16
C MET A 112 -16.01 -3.00 -1.75
N ARG A 113 -16.79 -2.17 -2.46
CA ARG A 113 -16.99 -0.77 -2.08
C ARG A 113 -17.62 -0.66 -0.70
N VAL A 114 -18.63 -1.48 -0.43
CA VAL A 114 -19.28 -1.53 0.90
C VAL A 114 -18.29 -1.97 1.97
N LEU A 115 -17.50 -3.01 1.68
CA LEU A 115 -16.54 -3.56 2.62
C LEU A 115 -15.41 -2.57 2.93
N PHE A 116 -14.85 -1.90 1.93
CA PHE A 116 -13.83 -0.87 2.15
C PHE A 116 -14.37 0.27 3.01
N THR A 117 -15.59 0.70 2.77
CA THR A 117 -16.24 1.74 3.58
C THR A 117 -16.37 1.29 5.03
N GLU A 118 -16.76 0.05 5.28
CA GLU A 118 -16.90 -0.50 6.63
C GLU A 118 -15.58 -0.47 7.40
N TYR A 119 -14.46 -0.71 6.71
CA TYR A 119 -13.14 -0.70 7.33
C TYR A 119 -12.42 0.64 7.22
N ASP A 120 -13.14 1.68 6.83
CA ASP A 120 -12.62 3.04 6.71
C ASP A 120 -11.41 3.13 5.78
N ILE A 121 -11.48 2.40 4.68
CA ILE A 121 -10.47 2.42 3.63
C ILE A 121 -10.99 3.27 2.48
N GLU A 122 -10.25 4.30 2.12
CA GLU A 122 -10.58 5.11 0.96
C GLU A 122 -10.35 4.31 -0.31
N LEU A 123 -11.26 4.43 -1.27
CA LEU A 123 -11.17 3.75 -2.55
C LEU A 123 -11.14 4.80 -3.67
N ALA A 124 -10.10 4.77 -4.49
CA ALA A 124 -9.99 5.61 -5.66
C ALA A 124 -10.06 4.73 -6.90
N GLU A 125 -11.15 4.79 -7.63
CA GLU A 125 -11.33 4.07 -8.89
C GLU A 125 -10.97 5.02 -10.04
N VAL A 126 -9.87 4.72 -10.72
CA VAL A 126 -9.37 5.62 -11.79
C VAL A 126 -10.13 5.44 -13.10
N GLY A 127 -10.77 4.29 -13.30
CA GLY A 127 -11.74 4.10 -14.38
C GLY A 127 -11.20 4.16 -15.79
N PHE A 128 -9.94 3.80 -16.00
CA PHE A 128 -9.37 3.89 -17.35
C PHE A 128 -9.99 2.89 -18.32
N THR A 129 -10.58 1.81 -17.83
CA THR A 129 -11.31 0.85 -18.65
C THR A 129 -12.81 1.16 -18.68
N SER A 130 -13.24 2.20 -18.01
CA SER A 130 -14.64 2.50 -17.84
C SER A 130 -15.30 2.78 -19.18
N PRO A 131 -16.34 2.05 -19.55
CA PRO A 131 -17.20 2.50 -20.64
C PRO A 131 -17.92 3.76 -20.17
N SER A 132 -18.07 4.65 -21.02
CA SER A 132 -18.80 5.87 -20.75
C SER A 132 -20.23 5.61 -20.22
#